data_57922777ac11f43d18fca3d5692dfefb
#
_entry.id   57922777ac11f43d18fca3d5692dfefb
#
_cell.length_a   1.000
_cell.length_b   1.000
_cell.length_c   1.000
_cell.angle_alpha   90.00
_cell.angle_beta   90.00
_cell.angle_gamma   90.00
#
_symmetry.space_group_name_H-M   'P 1'
#
loop_
_entity.id
_entity.type
_entity.pdbx_description
1 polymer ?
#
loop_
_entity_poly.entity_id
_entity_poly.type
_entity_poly.pdbx_seq_one_letter_code
_entity_poly.pdbx_strand_id
1 'polypeptide(L)'
;MKKIVILLLAAIYAISGELEDLYLKGGIAAVQQKIEKNLQSKEYWDNALKDLNLTYGYYSNSDRLIIVVDKTAKEISINKYENGAIKILKNNEIITGLMGEKLVEGDLKTPVGVYEITRRFTPPTTYYGPVAFSLSYPNLYDKLRKRTGSGIWIHGYPMEGDIRENEVETRGCVAMKNDLLLSFEDVVQNNKSIVIINEKGYPKVKNSDIAIIFANLFAWKDAWTISDLDRYLSFYSSDFRRFDGMRLNEFSAMKKRVFSKNESKIIEFKNITIVPYPNTEGKNSYRVSFDEKYRADTYKFDGSKVLYVNIENDQMKILIEE
;
A
#
# COMPACT_ATOMS: atom_id res chain seq x y z
N MET A 1 -2.38 -17.12 -37.83
CA MET A 1 -2.50 -15.81 -37.19
C MET A 1 -3.91 -15.22 -37.22
N LYS A 2 -4.67 -15.27 -38.33
CA LYS A 2 -6.05 -14.74 -38.38
C LYS A 2 -7.07 -15.41 -37.43
N LYS A 3 -6.94 -16.72 -37.13
CA LYS A 3 -7.89 -17.45 -36.23
C LYS A 3 -7.73 -17.07 -34.74
N ILE A 4 -6.54 -16.65 -34.28
CA ILE A 4 -6.32 -16.26 -32.88
C ILE A 4 -6.88 -14.85 -32.60
N VAL A 5 -6.81 -13.95 -33.60
CA VAL A 5 -7.37 -12.59 -33.49
C VAL A 5 -8.90 -12.60 -33.43
N ILE A 6 -9.51 -13.53 -34.18
CA ILE A 6 -11.00 -13.69 -34.19
C ILE A 6 -11.50 -14.24 -32.86
N LEU A 7 -10.76 -15.15 -32.21
CA LEU A 7 -11.10 -15.68 -30.88
C LEU A 7 -10.96 -14.64 -29.77
N LEU A 8 -9.94 -13.78 -29.82
CA LEU A 8 -9.77 -12.68 -28.87
C LEU A 8 -10.86 -11.60 -29.02
N LEU A 9 -11.23 -11.24 -30.24
CA LEU A 9 -12.31 -10.30 -30.52
C LEU A 9 -13.68 -10.89 -30.11
N ALA A 10 -13.93 -12.19 -30.36
CA ALA A 10 -15.16 -12.86 -29.93
C ALA A 10 -15.27 -12.95 -28.40
N ALA A 11 -14.14 -13.11 -27.66
CA ALA A 11 -14.16 -13.11 -26.19
C ALA A 11 -14.48 -11.70 -25.63
N ILE A 12 -13.97 -10.63 -26.24
CA ILE A 12 -14.27 -9.25 -25.83
C ILE A 12 -15.76 -8.91 -26.14
N TYR A 13 -16.27 -9.33 -27.29
CA TYR A 13 -17.68 -9.16 -27.64
C TYR A 13 -18.61 -10.02 -26.75
N ALA A 14 -18.18 -11.22 -26.35
CA ALA A 14 -18.98 -12.06 -25.46
C ALA A 14 -19.10 -11.49 -24.04
N ILE A 15 -18.06 -10.80 -23.53
CA ILE A 15 -18.09 -10.18 -22.19
C ILE A 15 -18.92 -8.88 -22.22
N SER A 16 -18.82 -8.05 -23.25
CA SER A 16 -19.65 -6.85 -23.38
C SER A 16 -21.13 -7.25 -23.54
N GLY A 17 -21.44 -8.24 -24.36
CA GLY A 17 -22.81 -8.73 -24.54
C GLY A 17 -23.43 -9.37 -23.30
N GLU A 18 -22.63 -9.95 -22.36
CA GLU A 18 -23.16 -10.53 -21.12
C GLU A 18 -23.71 -9.46 -20.16
N LEU A 19 -23.04 -8.33 -20.01
CA LEU A 19 -23.49 -7.25 -19.10
C LEU A 19 -24.68 -6.49 -19.67
N GLU A 20 -24.70 -6.23 -20.98
CA GLU A 20 -25.86 -5.63 -21.67
C GLU A 20 -27.08 -6.54 -21.62
N ASP A 21 -26.91 -7.84 -21.84
CA ASP A 21 -28.00 -8.80 -21.74
C ASP A 21 -28.54 -8.90 -20.30
N LEU A 22 -27.64 -8.87 -19.32
CA LEU A 22 -28.02 -8.84 -17.91
C LEU A 22 -28.75 -7.54 -17.53
N TYR A 23 -28.35 -6.40 -18.10
CA TYR A 23 -29.04 -5.12 -17.93
C TYR A 23 -30.44 -5.17 -18.53
N LEU A 24 -30.61 -5.70 -19.74
CA LEU A 24 -31.91 -5.80 -20.41
C LEU A 24 -32.88 -6.72 -19.65
N LYS A 25 -32.39 -7.74 -18.95
CA LYS A 25 -33.18 -8.68 -18.15
C LYS A 25 -33.51 -8.22 -16.74
N GLY A 26 -32.59 -7.53 -16.08
CA GLY A 26 -32.72 -7.22 -14.67
C GLY A 26 -32.29 -5.80 -14.28
N GLY A 27 -32.03 -4.93 -15.26
CA GLY A 27 -31.58 -3.56 -15.01
C GLY A 27 -30.21 -3.42 -14.38
N ILE A 28 -29.93 -2.21 -13.93
CA ILE A 28 -28.60 -1.89 -13.32
C ILE A 28 -28.32 -2.72 -12.05
N ALA A 29 -29.34 -3.09 -11.30
CA ALA A 29 -29.19 -3.88 -10.08
C ALA A 29 -28.61 -5.28 -10.35
N ALA A 30 -29.06 -5.94 -11.43
CA ALA A 30 -28.53 -7.25 -11.83
C ALA A 30 -27.06 -7.15 -12.30
N VAL A 31 -26.71 -6.09 -13.03
CA VAL A 31 -25.32 -5.81 -13.45
C VAL A 31 -24.44 -5.59 -12.23
N GLN A 32 -24.88 -4.75 -11.29
CA GLN A 32 -24.17 -4.49 -10.06
C GLN A 32 -23.93 -5.77 -9.25
N GLN A 33 -24.94 -6.59 -9.07
CA GLN A 33 -24.81 -7.87 -8.35
C GLN A 33 -23.81 -8.81 -9.02
N LYS A 34 -23.78 -8.89 -10.34
CA LYS A 34 -22.80 -9.69 -11.09
C LYS A 34 -21.38 -9.18 -10.88
N ILE A 35 -21.18 -7.87 -10.96
CA ILE A 35 -19.89 -7.22 -10.73
C ILE A 35 -19.43 -7.49 -9.28
N GLU A 36 -20.26 -7.24 -8.28
CA GLU A 36 -19.93 -7.46 -6.86
C GLU A 36 -19.57 -8.92 -6.59
N LYS A 37 -20.26 -9.87 -7.23
CA LYS A 37 -19.93 -11.31 -7.14
C LYS A 37 -18.57 -11.62 -7.77
N ASN A 38 -18.27 -11.07 -8.95
CA ASN A 38 -16.97 -11.26 -9.60
C ASN A 38 -15.83 -10.69 -8.75
N LEU A 39 -16.01 -9.49 -8.18
CA LEU A 39 -15.01 -8.83 -7.35
C LEU A 39 -14.68 -9.62 -6.06
N GLN A 40 -15.56 -10.47 -5.59
CA GLN A 40 -15.32 -11.38 -4.44
C GLN A 40 -14.63 -12.70 -4.85
N SER A 41 -14.41 -12.94 -6.15
CA SER A 41 -13.81 -14.17 -6.65
C SER A 41 -12.30 -14.02 -6.82
N LYS A 42 -11.53 -14.88 -6.15
CA LYS A 42 -10.08 -14.98 -6.35
C LYS A 42 -9.74 -15.34 -7.80
N GLU A 43 -10.48 -16.27 -8.41
CA GLU A 43 -10.28 -16.70 -9.80
C GLU A 43 -10.45 -15.53 -10.79
N TYR A 44 -11.43 -14.66 -10.56
CA TYR A 44 -11.59 -13.43 -11.34
C TYR A 44 -10.31 -12.58 -11.28
N TRP A 45 -9.77 -12.37 -10.09
CA TRP A 45 -8.57 -11.55 -9.90
C TRP A 45 -7.31 -12.24 -10.41
N ASP A 46 -7.16 -13.56 -10.24
CA ASP A 46 -6.04 -14.30 -10.85
C ASP A 46 -5.98 -14.07 -12.37
N ASN A 47 -7.14 -14.07 -13.03
CA ASN A 47 -7.24 -13.79 -14.46
C ASN A 47 -7.00 -12.31 -14.80
N ALA A 48 -7.54 -11.39 -14.03
CA ALA A 48 -7.42 -9.95 -14.26
C ALA A 48 -5.99 -9.42 -14.06
N LEU A 49 -5.22 -10.06 -13.17
CA LEU A 49 -3.88 -9.63 -12.77
C LEU A 49 -2.74 -10.38 -13.49
N LYS A 50 -3.04 -11.42 -14.27
CA LYS A 50 -2.04 -12.37 -14.81
C LYS A 50 -0.94 -11.73 -15.66
N ASP A 51 -1.28 -10.66 -16.40
CA ASP A 51 -0.38 -9.99 -17.33
C ASP A 51 0.26 -8.71 -16.75
N LEU A 52 -0.02 -8.41 -15.47
CA LEU A 52 0.50 -7.22 -14.80
C LEU A 52 1.83 -7.50 -14.08
N ASN A 53 2.74 -6.55 -14.11
CA ASN A 53 3.93 -6.57 -13.28
C ASN A 53 3.60 -6.03 -11.89
N LEU A 54 3.46 -6.91 -10.92
CA LEU A 54 3.10 -6.58 -9.53
C LEU A 54 4.29 -6.63 -8.57
N THR A 55 5.53 -6.51 -9.07
CA THR A 55 6.77 -6.61 -8.25
C THR A 55 6.72 -5.72 -7.00
N TYR A 56 6.18 -4.51 -7.12
CA TYR A 56 6.04 -3.58 -5.99
C TYR A 56 4.58 -3.42 -5.52
N GLY A 57 3.70 -4.33 -5.89
CA GLY A 57 2.28 -4.29 -5.55
C GLY A 57 1.39 -3.82 -6.70
N TYR A 58 0.13 -3.53 -6.37
CA TYR A 58 -0.90 -3.06 -7.29
C TYR A 58 -1.23 -1.59 -7.05
N TYR A 59 -1.34 -0.83 -8.12
CA TYR A 59 -1.68 0.60 -8.10
C TYR A 59 -2.79 0.85 -9.13
N SER A 60 -3.99 1.18 -8.67
CA SER A 60 -5.11 1.52 -9.58
C SER A 60 -4.90 2.86 -10.31
N ASN A 61 -4.02 3.70 -9.79
CA ASN A 61 -3.69 5.00 -10.35
C ASN A 61 -2.20 5.05 -10.69
N SER A 62 -1.85 5.32 -11.95
CA SER A 62 -0.48 5.35 -12.46
C SER A 62 0.32 6.61 -12.07
N ASP A 63 -0.28 7.55 -11.33
CA ASP A 63 0.34 8.85 -11.05
C ASP A 63 1.31 8.83 -9.86
N ARG A 64 1.55 7.66 -9.24
CA ARG A 64 2.45 7.55 -8.09
C ARG A 64 3.83 7.05 -8.50
N LEU A 65 4.85 7.63 -7.87
CA LEU A 65 6.19 7.08 -7.90
C LEU A 65 6.34 6.02 -6.81
N ILE A 66 7.07 4.97 -7.13
CA ILE A 66 7.45 3.91 -6.22
C ILE A 66 8.95 4.04 -5.96
N ILE A 67 9.30 4.54 -4.79
CA ILE A 67 10.68 4.69 -4.35
C ILE A 67 11.03 3.45 -3.53
N VAL A 68 12.09 2.77 -3.90
CA VAL A 68 12.50 1.53 -3.22
C VAL A 68 13.92 1.67 -2.71
N VAL A 69 14.09 1.43 -1.41
CA VAL A 69 15.38 1.44 -0.71
C VAL A 69 15.74 0.02 -0.33
N ASP A 70 16.90 -0.44 -0.77
CA ASP A 70 17.55 -1.67 -0.30
C ASP A 70 18.73 -1.31 0.60
N LYS A 71 18.61 -1.59 1.90
CA LYS A 71 19.64 -1.27 2.90
C LYS A 71 20.90 -2.09 2.68
N THR A 72 20.77 -3.35 2.30
CA THR A 72 21.93 -4.25 2.08
C THR A 72 22.68 -3.91 0.79
N ALA A 73 21.94 -3.66 -0.30
CA ALA A 73 22.54 -3.28 -1.57
C ALA A 73 23.05 -1.83 -1.55
N LYS A 74 22.62 -1.02 -0.57
CA LYS A 74 22.87 0.43 -0.51
C LYS A 74 22.41 1.17 -1.76
N GLU A 75 21.19 0.85 -2.19
CA GLU A 75 20.58 1.40 -3.40
C GLU A 75 19.21 2.00 -3.13
N ILE A 76 18.90 3.07 -3.86
CA ILE A 76 17.57 3.66 -3.97
C ILE A 76 17.15 3.73 -5.43
N SER A 77 15.98 3.16 -5.75
CA SER A 77 15.42 3.29 -7.09
C SER A 77 14.13 4.09 -7.08
N ILE A 78 13.91 4.87 -8.14
CA ILE A 78 12.65 5.54 -8.42
C ILE A 78 12.01 4.82 -9.59
N ASN A 79 10.81 4.31 -9.37
CA ASN A 79 10.06 3.54 -10.34
C ASN A 79 8.70 4.21 -10.58
N LYS A 80 8.16 4.05 -11.78
CA LYS A 80 6.81 4.44 -12.16
C LYS A 80 6.04 3.22 -12.61
N TYR A 81 4.85 3.04 -12.05
CA TYR A 81 3.92 2.02 -12.55
C TYR A 81 3.08 2.65 -13.67
N GLU A 82 3.14 2.08 -14.86
CA GLU A 82 2.48 2.63 -16.04
C GLU A 82 2.01 1.49 -16.94
N ASN A 83 0.72 1.46 -17.26
CA ASN A 83 0.10 0.46 -18.16
C ASN A 83 0.40 -1.00 -17.79
N GLY A 84 0.35 -1.33 -16.50
CA GLY A 84 0.63 -2.69 -16.01
C GLY A 84 2.11 -3.07 -15.95
N ALA A 85 3.02 -2.15 -16.28
CA ALA A 85 4.47 -2.34 -16.26
C ALA A 85 5.16 -1.42 -15.27
N ILE A 86 6.33 -1.81 -14.82
CA ILE A 86 7.20 -0.98 -13.97
C ILE A 86 8.34 -0.43 -14.85
N LYS A 87 8.47 0.88 -14.87
CA LYS A 87 9.57 1.60 -15.50
C LYS A 87 10.49 2.16 -14.43
N ILE A 88 11.77 1.75 -14.46
CA ILE A 88 12.80 2.34 -13.61
C ILE A 88 13.18 3.68 -14.20
N LEU A 89 13.03 4.76 -13.43
CA LEU A 89 13.39 6.12 -13.84
C LEU A 89 14.83 6.45 -13.42
N LYS A 90 15.22 6.04 -12.21
CA LYS A 90 16.56 6.27 -11.63
C LYS A 90 16.94 5.14 -10.69
N ASN A 91 18.23 4.90 -10.57
CA ASN A 91 18.84 4.05 -9.55
C ASN A 91 20.12 4.73 -9.06
N ASN A 92 20.27 4.91 -7.75
CA ASN A 92 21.35 5.66 -7.14
C ASN A 92 21.94 4.89 -5.94
N GLU A 93 23.23 5.08 -5.69
CA GLU A 93 23.89 4.64 -4.48
C GLU A 93 23.48 5.50 -3.28
N ILE A 94 23.35 4.86 -2.12
CA ILE A 94 22.99 5.51 -0.87
C ILE A 94 23.80 4.95 0.31
N ILE A 95 23.76 5.69 1.40
CA ILE A 95 24.06 5.15 2.73
C ILE A 95 22.81 5.21 3.60
N THR A 96 22.67 4.25 4.51
CA THR A 96 21.57 4.15 5.47
C THR A 96 22.12 4.01 6.89
N GLY A 97 21.28 3.96 7.89
CA GLY A 97 21.66 3.57 9.24
C GLY A 97 21.98 2.07 9.34
N LEU A 98 22.23 1.63 10.55
CA LEU A 98 22.58 0.24 10.88
C LEU A 98 21.57 -0.76 10.35
N MET A 99 22.04 -1.97 10.11
CA MET A 99 21.19 -3.09 9.71
C MET A 99 20.20 -3.49 10.81
N GLY A 100 19.11 -4.15 10.40
CA GLY A 100 18.01 -4.55 11.27
C GLY A 100 16.89 -3.50 11.33
N GLU A 101 15.80 -3.91 11.93
CA GLU A 101 14.59 -3.10 12.04
C GLU A 101 14.72 -2.02 13.10
N LYS A 102 14.27 -0.79 12.81
CA LYS A 102 14.22 0.30 13.79
C LYS A 102 13.12 0.05 14.80
N LEU A 103 13.48 -0.02 16.09
CA LEU A 103 12.55 -0.27 17.18
C LEU A 103 12.42 0.92 18.12
N VAL A 104 13.54 1.58 18.44
CA VAL A 104 13.58 2.66 19.43
C VAL A 104 14.37 3.86 18.92
N GLU A 105 14.08 5.02 19.47
CA GLU A 105 14.88 6.22 19.23
C GLU A 105 16.35 5.98 19.62
N GLY A 106 17.27 6.48 18.81
CA GLY A 106 18.71 6.36 19.07
C GLY A 106 19.35 5.01 18.69
N ASP A 107 18.59 4.05 18.15
CA ASP A 107 19.14 2.75 17.70
C ASP A 107 19.95 2.83 16.39
N LEU A 108 20.07 4.01 15.81
CA LEU A 108 20.82 4.33 14.60
C LEU A 108 20.35 3.57 13.33
N LYS A 109 19.22 2.88 13.38
CA LYS A 109 18.71 2.05 12.29
C LYS A 109 17.76 2.84 11.37
N THR A 110 17.85 2.57 10.09
CA THR A 110 16.81 3.00 9.12
C THR A 110 15.62 2.05 9.24
N PRO A 111 14.38 2.57 9.35
CA PRO A 111 13.21 1.72 9.51
C PRO A 111 12.95 0.87 8.26
N VAL A 112 12.39 -0.32 8.47
CA VAL A 112 11.88 -1.21 7.42
C VAL A 112 10.36 -1.07 7.37
N GLY A 113 9.80 -0.85 6.18
CA GLY A 113 8.35 -0.64 6.03
C GLY A 113 7.98 0.16 4.80
N VAL A 114 6.74 0.68 4.81
CA VAL A 114 6.17 1.50 3.73
C VAL A 114 5.84 2.88 4.28
N TYR A 115 6.41 3.90 3.67
CA TYR A 115 6.30 5.30 4.10
C TYR A 115 5.89 6.19 2.93
N GLU A 116 5.65 7.48 3.22
CA GLU A 116 5.36 8.52 2.24
C GLU A 116 6.32 9.70 2.48
N ILE A 117 6.66 10.44 1.43
CA ILE A 117 7.32 11.74 1.59
C ILE A 117 6.27 12.72 2.07
N THR A 118 6.48 13.26 3.28
CA THR A 118 5.52 14.18 3.92
C THR A 118 5.85 15.64 3.65
N ARG A 119 7.12 15.96 3.45
CA ARG A 119 7.59 17.34 3.23
C ARG A 119 8.95 17.35 2.54
N ARG A 120 9.10 18.25 1.58
CA ARG A 120 10.39 18.72 1.06
C ARG A 120 10.76 20.00 1.83
N PHE A 121 12.02 20.13 2.25
CA PHE A 121 12.49 21.32 2.98
C PHE A 121 14.00 21.54 2.81
N THR A 122 14.46 22.76 3.08
CA THR A 122 15.88 23.06 3.23
C THR A 122 16.31 22.67 4.65
N PRO A 123 17.33 21.82 4.81
CA PRO A 123 17.79 21.41 6.14
C PRO A 123 18.30 22.60 6.98
N PRO A 124 18.23 22.50 8.33
CA PRO A 124 18.67 23.58 9.21
C PRO A 124 20.20 23.80 9.21
N THR A 125 20.96 22.83 8.72
CA THR A 125 22.42 22.91 8.58
C THR A 125 22.87 22.32 7.25
N THR A 126 24.02 22.77 6.75
CA THR A 126 24.66 22.30 5.52
C THR A 126 25.08 20.83 5.58
N TYR A 127 25.11 20.24 6.78
CA TYR A 127 25.42 18.82 7.03
C TYR A 127 24.53 17.84 6.30
N TYR A 128 23.27 18.19 6.06
CA TYR A 128 22.29 17.33 5.37
C TYR A 128 22.13 17.65 3.87
N GLY A 129 23.08 18.41 3.30
CA GLY A 129 23.05 18.81 1.90
C GLY A 129 22.05 19.93 1.59
N PRO A 130 21.76 20.19 0.28
CA PRO A 130 20.98 21.34 -0.15
C PRO A 130 19.48 21.21 0.12
N VAL A 131 18.96 19.99 0.19
CA VAL A 131 17.52 19.68 0.35
C VAL A 131 17.34 18.39 1.13
N ALA A 132 16.19 18.23 1.78
CA ALA A 132 15.80 17.00 2.43
C ALA A 132 14.30 16.71 2.26
N PHE A 133 13.97 15.42 2.36
CA PHE A 133 12.62 14.89 2.26
C PHE A 133 12.29 14.11 3.52
N SER A 134 11.31 14.59 4.28
CA SER A 134 10.86 13.91 5.51
C SER A 134 9.97 12.72 5.15
N LEU A 135 10.20 11.59 5.80
CA LEU A 135 9.35 10.40 5.68
C LEU A 135 8.32 10.33 6.80
N SER A 136 7.23 9.62 6.55
CA SER A 136 6.11 9.42 7.49
C SER A 136 6.41 8.42 8.63
N TYR A 137 7.69 8.23 8.99
CA TYR A 137 8.07 7.40 10.14
C TYR A 137 7.93 8.21 11.45
N PRO A 138 7.39 7.64 12.53
CA PRO A 138 6.68 6.36 12.58
C PRO A 138 5.26 6.49 12.02
N ASN A 139 4.87 5.56 11.12
CA ASN A 139 3.50 5.46 10.65
C ASN A 139 2.59 4.80 11.72
N LEU A 140 1.30 4.60 11.44
CA LEU A 140 0.39 4.01 12.42
C LEU A 140 0.80 2.57 12.80
N TYR A 141 1.26 1.77 11.84
CA TYR A 141 1.74 0.41 12.10
C TYR A 141 2.91 0.40 13.08
N ASP A 142 3.87 1.33 12.93
CA ASP A 142 5.00 1.49 13.82
C ASP A 142 4.55 1.91 15.24
N LYS A 143 3.68 2.94 15.33
CA LYS A 143 3.17 3.47 16.60
C LYS A 143 2.43 2.42 17.42
N LEU A 144 1.53 1.66 16.80
CA LEU A 144 0.77 0.61 17.48
C LEU A 144 1.65 -0.57 17.90
N ARG A 145 2.80 -0.75 17.27
CA ARG A 145 3.86 -1.69 17.67
C ARG A 145 4.87 -1.09 18.65
N LYS A 146 4.61 0.11 19.16
CA LYS A 146 5.45 0.82 20.14
C LYS A 146 6.85 1.16 19.62
N ARG A 147 7.02 1.31 18.31
CA ARG A 147 8.26 1.82 17.73
C ARG A 147 8.35 3.32 17.96
N THR A 148 9.53 3.79 18.31
CA THR A 148 9.76 5.18 18.68
C THR A 148 10.82 5.85 17.81
N GLY A 149 11.01 7.15 18.01
CA GLY A 149 11.88 8.01 17.23
C GLY A 149 11.12 8.75 16.14
N SER A 150 11.81 9.64 15.44
CA SER A 150 11.29 10.50 14.39
C SER A 150 12.43 11.03 13.52
N GLY A 151 12.14 11.93 12.57
CA GLY A 151 13.19 12.61 11.82
C GLY A 151 13.97 11.70 10.84
N ILE A 152 13.29 10.72 10.25
CA ILE A 152 13.86 9.91 9.16
C ILE A 152 13.69 10.68 7.86
N TRP A 153 14.81 11.01 7.22
CA TRP A 153 14.85 11.81 6.00
C TRP A 153 15.59 11.10 4.87
N ILE A 154 15.27 11.48 3.64
CA ILE A 154 16.16 11.31 2.48
C ILE A 154 16.86 12.66 2.30
N HIS A 155 18.21 12.67 2.31
CA HIS A 155 19.00 13.91 2.32
C HIS A 155 20.35 13.77 1.62
N GLY A 156 21.08 14.86 1.49
CA GLY A 156 22.40 14.91 0.88
C GLY A 156 23.56 14.69 1.86
N TYR A 157 24.76 14.82 1.33
CA TYR A 157 26.01 14.86 2.08
C TYR A 157 26.33 16.30 2.49
N PRO A 158 27.21 16.52 3.48
CA PRO A 158 27.65 17.85 3.89
C PRO A 158 28.14 18.69 2.70
N MET A 159 27.73 19.97 2.64
CA MET A 159 28.08 20.86 1.53
C MET A 159 29.49 21.43 1.65
N GLU A 160 30.02 21.52 2.86
CA GLU A 160 31.35 22.10 3.13
C GLU A 160 32.28 20.99 3.64
N GLY A 161 33.12 20.46 2.75
CA GLY A 161 34.42 19.84 3.05
C GLY A 161 34.52 18.68 4.05
N ASP A 162 33.49 18.43 4.87
CA ASP A 162 33.42 17.24 5.72
C ASP A 162 32.94 16.09 4.84
N ILE A 163 33.89 15.58 4.13
CA ILE A 163 33.73 14.43 3.29
C ILE A 163 33.45 13.26 4.23
N ARG A 164 32.20 12.76 4.17
CA ARG A 164 31.85 11.45 4.74
C ARG A 164 32.49 10.32 3.92
N GLU A 165 33.68 10.52 3.40
CA GLU A 165 34.41 9.48 2.65
C GLU A 165 34.62 8.20 3.47
N ASN A 166 34.54 8.31 4.80
CA ASN A 166 34.68 7.20 5.72
C ASN A 166 33.38 6.86 6.49
N GLU A 167 32.29 7.61 6.32
CA GLU A 167 31.00 7.26 6.94
C GLU A 167 30.26 6.25 6.08
N VAL A 168 30.29 5.00 6.49
CA VAL A 168 29.58 3.89 5.83
C VAL A 168 28.10 3.87 6.18
N GLU A 169 27.66 4.65 7.21
CA GLU A 169 26.31 4.59 7.80
C GLU A 169 25.83 5.96 8.30
N THR A 170 24.51 6.15 8.28
CA THR A 170 23.84 7.31 8.89
C THR A 170 23.34 6.96 10.29
N ARG A 171 22.68 7.92 10.95
CA ARG A 171 21.97 7.67 12.22
C ARG A 171 20.48 7.27 12.01
N GLY A 172 20.17 6.66 10.86
CA GLY A 172 18.83 6.18 10.52
C GLY A 172 18.18 6.81 9.29
N CYS A 173 18.76 7.87 8.75
CA CYS A 173 18.31 8.49 7.50
C CYS A 173 18.80 7.70 6.27
N VAL A 174 18.31 8.07 5.11
CA VAL A 174 18.81 7.64 3.80
C VAL A 174 19.57 8.83 3.22
N ALA A 175 20.87 8.68 2.94
CA ALA A 175 21.67 9.78 2.40
C ALA A 175 22.34 9.39 1.07
N MET A 176 22.50 10.36 0.18
CA MET A 176 23.14 10.21 -1.13
C MET A 176 23.99 11.44 -1.48
N LYS A 177 24.82 11.32 -2.50
CA LYS A 177 25.58 12.46 -3.02
C LYS A 177 24.65 13.59 -3.47
N ASN A 178 25.08 14.84 -3.32
CA ASN A 178 24.24 16.01 -3.54
C ASN A 178 23.75 16.15 -4.99
N ASP A 179 24.55 15.79 -5.97
CA ASP A 179 24.16 15.77 -7.38
C ASP A 179 23.07 14.72 -7.67
N LEU A 180 23.18 13.54 -7.04
CA LEU A 180 22.15 12.49 -7.13
C LEU A 180 20.86 12.93 -6.42
N LEU A 181 20.98 13.61 -5.29
CA LEU A 181 19.83 14.13 -4.54
C LEU A 181 19.07 15.20 -5.32
N LEU A 182 19.75 16.13 -5.97
CA LEU A 182 19.10 17.15 -6.81
C LEU A 182 18.39 16.49 -7.99
N SER A 183 19.04 15.50 -8.60
CA SER A 183 18.43 14.70 -9.67
C SER A 183 17.24 13.85 -9.17
N PHE A 184 17.25 13.40 -7.92
CA PHE A 184 16.12 12.75 -7.27
C PHE A 184 14.97 13.75 -7.04
N GLU A 185 15.29 14.96 -6.56
CA GLU A 185 14.34 16.04 -6.35
C GLU A 185 13.55 16.38 -7.63
N ASP A 186 14.22 16.52 -8.77
CA ASP A 186 13.59 16.83 -10.06
C ASP A 186 12.46 15.86 -10.42
N VAL A 187 12.57 14.59 -9.98
CA VAL A 187 11.56 13.57 -10.24
C VAL A 187 10.46 13.58 -9.19
N VAL A 188 10.80 13.77 -7.90
CA VAL A 188 9.84 13.50 -6.81
C VAL A 188 9.05 14.72 -6.35
N GLN A 189 9.55 15.95 -6.56
CA GLN A 189 8.99 17.16 -5.94
C GLN A 189 7.51 17.44 -6.28
N ASN A 190 7.06 17.02 -7.48
CA ASN A 190 5.70 17.26 -7.97
C ASN A 190 4.85 15.98 -8.05
N ASN A 191 5.34 14.89 -7.51
CA ASN A 191 4.69 13.59 -7.61
C ASN A 191 4.37 13.00 -6.25
N LYS A 192 3.18 12.41 -6.12
CA LYS A 192 2.88 11.56 -4.97
C LYS A 192 3.77 10.32 -5.02
N SER A 193 4.37 9.96 -3.91
CA SER A 193 5.30 8.83 -3.84
C SER A 193 4.97 7.89 -2.69
N ILE A 194 5.30 6.62 -2.88
CA ILE A 194 5.38 5.61 -1.83
C ILE A 194 6.85 5.21 -1.70
N VAL A 195 7.36 5.16 -0.48
CA VAL A 195 8.73 4.77 -0.16
C VAL A 195 8.71 3.42 0.54
N ILE A 196 9.22 2.40 -0.14
CA ILE A 196 9.36 1.04 0.39
C ILE A 196 10.81 0.86 0.85
N ILE A 197 11.01 0.66 2.13
CA ILE A 197 12.37 0.45 2.69
C ILE A 197 12.49 -1.02 3.09
N ASN A 198 13.41 -1.73 2.45
CA ASN A 198 13.70 -3.14 2.69
C ASN A 198 15.05 -3.31 3.39
N GLU A 199 15.14 -4.36 4.19
CA GLU A 199 16.43 -4.77 4.77
C GLU A 199 17.35 -5.36 3.70
N LYS A 200 16.79 -6.26 2.86
CA LYS A 200 17.52 -6.95 1.81
C LYS A 200 16.60 -7.33 0.66
N GLY A 201 16.99 -6.92 -0.55
CA GLY A 201 16.23 -7.20 -1.77
C GLY A 201 14.84 -6.56 -1.74
N TYR A 202 13.90 -7.17 -2.45
CA TYR A 202 12.50 -6.72 -2.48
C TYR A 202 11.58 -7.84 -1.98
N PRO A 203 10.45 -7.51 -1.34
CA PRO A 203 9.45 -8.50 -1.00
C PRO A 203 9.04 -9.25 -2.28
N LYS A 204 9.03 -10.57 -2.24
CA LYS A 204 8.51 -11.36 -3.35
C LYS A 204 6.99 -11.31 -3.32
N VAL A 205 6.42 -10.45 -4.14
CA VAL A 205 4.96 -10.38 -4.33
C VAL A 205 4.52 -11.50 -5.27
N LYS A 206 3.54 -12.27 -4.84
CA LYS A 206 2.86 -13.25 -5.70
C LYS A 206 1.57 -12.60 -6.22
N ASN A 207 1.28 -12.74 -7.51
CA ASN A 207 0.02 -12.25 -8.07
C ASN A 207 -1.19 -12.86 -7.34
N SER A 208 -1.07 -14.13 -6.89
CA SER A 208 -2.08 -14.80 -6.08
C SER A 208 -2.36 -14.09 -4.75
N ASP A 209 -1.37 -13.46 -4.11
CA ASP A 209 -1.58 -12.74 -2.86
C ASP A 209 -2.39 -11.47 -3.09
N ILE A 210 -2.10 -10.75 -4.17
CA ILE A 210 -2.87 -9.57 -4.57
C ILE A 210 -4.32 -9.97 -4.92
N ALA A 211 -4.51 -11.10 -5.62
CA ALA A 211 -5.83 -11.65 -5.92
C ALA A 211 -6.62 -12.02 -4.66
N ILE A 212 -5.96 -12.65 -3.66
CA ILE A 212 -6.55 -12.94 -2.35
C ILE A 212 -6.99 -11.65 -1.66
N ILE A 213 -6.10 -10.63 -1.62
CA ILE A 213 -6.42 -9.36 -0.96
C ILE A 213 -7.64 -8.72 -1.62
N PHE A 214 -7.69 -8.63 -2.94
CA PHE A 214 -8.84 -8.06 -3.65
C PHE A 214 -10.13 -8.82 -3.34
N ALA A 215 -10.15 -10.14 -3.53
CA ALA A 215 -11.33 -10.96 -3.30
C ALA A 215 -11.85 -10.79 -1.86
N ASN A 216 -10.95 -10.83 -0.87
CA ASN A 216 -11.29 -10.67 0.54
C ASN A 216 -11.71 -9.23 0.89
N LEU A 217 -11.07 -8.21 0.29
CA LEU A 217 -11.46 -6.80 0.49
C LEU A 217 -12.91 -6.54 0.04
N PHE A 218 -13.30 -7.09 -1.11
CA PHE A 218 -14.66 -6.95 -1.60
C PHE A 218 -15.65 -7.86 -0.85
N ALA A 219 -15.24 -9.04 -0.37
CA ALA A 219 -16.05 -9.86 0.50
C ALA A 219 -16.26 -9.22 1.88
N TRP A 220 -15.25 -8.56 2.43
CA TRP A 220 -15.34 -7.74 3.65
C TRP A 220 -16.28 -6.55 3.47
N LYS A 221 -16.18 -5.82 2.34
CA LYS A 221 -17.08 -4.74 1.97
C LYS A 221 -18.54 -5.23 1.88
N ASP A 222 -18.77 -6.37 1.26
CA ASP A 222 -20.10 -6.97 1.13
C ASP A 222 -20.69 -7.32 2.50
N ALA A 223 -19.96 -8.04 3.35
CA ALA A 223 -20.38 -8.35 4.73
C ALA A 223 -20.72 -7.08 5.52
N TRP A 224 -19.94 -6.01 5.35
CA TRP A 224 -20.22 -4.70 5.96
C TRP A 224 -21.52 -4.10 5.42
N THR A 225 -21.72 -4.14 4.10
CA THR A 225 -22.90 -3.57 3.42
C THR A 225 -24.18 -4.23 3.91
N ILE A 226 -24.22 -5.56 4.00
CA ILE A 226 -25.40 -6.33 4.41
C ILE A 226 -25.52 -6.52 5.93
N SER A 227 -24.63 -5.95 6.74
CA SER A 227 -24.62 -6.10 8.22
C SER A 227 -24.39 -7.54 8.71
N ASP A 228 -23.69 -8.38 7.94
CA ASP A 228 -23.26 -9.71 8.38
C ASP A 228 -22.06 -9.56 9.34
N LEU A 229 -22.34 -9.49 10.63
CA LEU A 229 -21.35 -9.21 11.66
C LEU A 229 -20.28 -10.30 11.76
N ASP A 230 -20.70 -11.56 11.73
CA ASP A 230 -19.79 -12.69 11.93
C ASP A 230 -18.82 -12.81 10.75
N ARG A 231 -19.35 -12.73 9.53
CA ARG A 231 -18.54 -12.69 8.32
C ARG A 231 -17.63 -11.45 8.27
N TYR A 232 -18.14 -10.28 8.66
CA TYR A 232 -17.32 -9.05 8.72
C TYR A 232 -16.16 -9.20 9.69
N LEU A 233 -16.40 -9.70 10.90
CA LEU A 233 -15.37 -9.88 11.93
C LEU A 233 -14.38 -11.00 11.60
N SER A 234 -14.76 -11.97 10.77
CA SER A 234 -13.86 -13.07 10.37
C SER A 234 -12.63 -12.59 9.59
N PHE A 235 -12.68 -11.39 8.99
CA PHE A 235 -11.53 -10.78 8.30
C PHE A 235 -10.52 -10.14 9.25
N TYR A 236 -10.81 -9.99 10.53
CA TYR A 236 -9.91 -9.35 11.48
C TYR A 236 -9.04 -10.39 12.20
N SER A 237 -7.77 -10.02 12.40
CA SER A 237 -6.84 -10.80 13.21
C SER A 237 -7.23 -10.73 14.70
N SER A 238 -6.88 -11.77 15.48
CA SER A 238 -6.97 -11.73 16.94
C SER A 238 -6.18 -10.58 17.57
N ASP A 239 -5.09 -10.18 16.90
CA ASP A 239 -4.22 -9.08 17.34
C ASP A 239 -4.64 -7.71 16.78
N PHE A 240 -5.83 -7.63 16.17
CA PHE A 240 -6.33 -6.41 15.55
C PHE A 240 -6.29 -5.19 16.48
N ARG A 241 -5.93 -4.06 15.91
CA ARG A 241 -6.00 -2.73 16.54
C ARG A 241 -6.55 -1.69 15.55
N ARG A 242 -7.52 -0.92 16.00
CA ARG A 242 -7.97 0.26 15.31
C ARG A 242 -6.97 1.41 15.52
N PHE A 243 -7.01 2.44 14.70
CA PHE A 243 -6.11 3.62 14.76
C PHE A 243 -6.01 4.28 16.15
N ASP A 244 -7.06 4.21 16.98
CA ASP A 244 -7.12 4.75 18.33
C ASP A 244 -6.68 3.74 19.43
N GLY A 245 -6.18 2.57 19.01
CA GLY A 245 -5.73 1.50 19.90
C GLY A 245 -6.79 0.51 20.32
N MET A 246 -8.07 0.71 19.95
CA MET A 246 -9.17 -0.21 20.25
C MET A 246 -8.85 -1.62 19.74
N ARG A 247 -9.04 -2.63 20.60
CA ARG A 247 -8.79 -4.04 20.29
C ARG A 247 -10.04 -4.72 19.74
N LEU A 248 -9.86 -5.94 19.19
CA LEU A 248 -10.91 -6.70 18.51
C LEU A 248 -12.18 -6.85 19.35
N ASN A 249 -12.09 -7.16 20.66
CA ASN A 249 -13.27 -7.36 21.50
C ASN A 249 -14.13 -6.10 21.63
N GLU A 250 -13.49 -4.95 21.88
CA GLU A 250 -14.16 -3.66 21.98
C GLU A 250 -14.73 -3.22 20.63
N PHE A 251 -13.95 -3.44 19.58
CA PHE A 251 -14.36 -3.17 18.20
C PHE A 251 -15.55 -4.03 17.79
N SER A 252 -15.56 -5.33 18.11
CA SER A 252 -16.67 -6.25 17.87
C SER A 252 -17.95 -5.78 18.57
N ALA A 253 -17.85 -5.40 19.85
CA ALA A 253 -18.99 -4.87 20.60
C ALA A 253 -19.54 -3.56 19.99
N MET A 254 -18.66 -2.69 19.53
CA MET A 254 -19.03 -1.46 18.81
C MET A 254 -19.73 -1.78 17.49
N LYS A 255 -19.16 -2.66 16.66
CA LYS A 255 -19.75 -3.05 15.36
C LYS A 255 -21.09 -3.76 15.52
N LYS A 256 -21.25 -4.61 16.55
CA LYS A 256 -22.55 -5.23 16.88
C LYS A 256 -23.65 -4.19 17.09
N ARG A 257 -23.36 -3.11 17.83
CA ARG A 257 -24.33 -2.01 18.02
C ARG A 257 -24.62 -1.25 16.72
N VAL A 258 -23.61 -1.06 15.85
CA VAL A 258 -23.80 -0.37 14.56
C VAL A 258 -24.64 -1.23 13.61
N PHE A 259 -24.32 -2.53 13.50
CA PHE A 259 -25.00 -3.44 12.58
C PHE A 259 -26.44 -3.75 13.01
N SER A 260 -26.75 -3.74 14.32
CA SER A 260 -28.12 -3.94 14.82
C SER A 260 -29.10 -2.84 14.44
N LYS A 261 -28.63 -1.69 13.95
CA LYS A 261 -29.51 -0.62 13.44
C LYS A 261 -30.20 -0.97 12.12
N ASN A 262 -29.71 -2.00 11.41
CA ASN A 262 -30.24 -2.46 10.11
C ASN A 262 -30.41 -1.35 9.06
N GLU A 263 -29.56 -0.32 9.10
CA GLU A 263 -29.60 0.78 8.12
C GLU A 263 -29.15 0.27 6.74
N SER A 264 -29.77 0.78 5.68
CA SER A 264 -29.29 0.60 4.32
C SER A 264 -27.92 1.26 4.16
N LYS A 265 -26.97 0.58 3.52
CA LYS A 265 -25.61 1.10 3.31
C LYS A 265 -25.21 1.04 1.85
N ILE A 266 -24.55 2.12 1.41
CA ILE A 266 -23.85 2.17 0.14
C ILE A 266 -22.36 2.39 0.47
N ILE A 267 -21.53 1.45 0.08
CA ILE A 267 -20.09 1.48 0.32
C ILE A 267 -19.36 1.32 -1.01
N GLU A 268 -18.56 2.31 -1.37
CA GLU A 268 -17.74 2.29 -2.58
C GLU A 268 -16.27 2.41 -2.21
N PHE A 269 -15.42 1.60 -2.84
CA PHE A 269 -13.95 1.69 -2.74
C PHE A 269 -13.39 2.11 -4.10
N LYS A 270 -12.50 3.10 -4.09
CA LYS A 270 -11.84 3.63 -5.29
C LYS A 270 -10.34 3.80 -5.03
N ASN A 271 -9.56 3.96 -6.09
CA ASN A 271 -8.13 4.25 -6.01
C ASN A 271 -7.35 3.26 -5.12
N ILE A 272 -7.69 1.96 -5.25
CA ILE A 272 -7.11 0.91 -4.43
C ILE A 272 -5.62 0.76 -4.76
N THR A 273 -4.80 0.73 -3.72
CA THR A 273 -3.36 0.47 -3.82
C THR A 273 -3.00 -0.62 -2.81
N ILE A 274 -2.31 -1.65 -3.25
CA ILE A 274 -1.88 -2.79 -2.43
C ILE A 274 -0.36 -2.88 -2.54
N VAL A 275 0.35 -2.62 -1.45
CA VAL A 275 1.81 -2.56 -1.41
C VAL A 275 2.33 -3.62 -0.43
N PRO A 276 3.30 -4.46 -0.83
CA PRO A 276 3.92 -5.38 0.12
C PRO A 276 4.55 -4.59 1.26
N TYR A 277 4.32 -5.02 2.50
CA TYR A 277 4.88 -4.36 3.68
C TYR A 277 6.09 -5.12 4.18
N PRO A 278 7.31 -4.63 3.93
CA PRO A 278 8.53 -5.27 4.38
C PRO A 278 8.55 -5.42 5.90
N ASN A 279 9.02 -6.56 6.38
CA ASN A 279 9.23 -6.83 7.79
C ASN A 279 10.34 -7.87 7.99
N THR A 280 10.93 -7.90 9.18
CA THR A 280 11.98 -8.87 9.55
C THR A 280 11.41 -10.15 10.17
N GLU A 281 10.08 -10.22 10.35
CA GLU A 281 9.39 -11.36 10.96
C GLU A 281 9.04 -12.46 9.94
N GLY A 282 9.31 -12.24 8.65
CA GLY A 282 8.96 -13.19 7.57
C GLY A 282 7.46 -13.30 7.31
N LYS A 283 6.65 -12.37 7.78
CA LYS A 283 5.21 -12.34 7.56
C LYS A 283 4.89 -11.84 6.15
N ASN A 284 3.89 -12.46 5.54
CA ASN A 284 3.35 -12.02 4.25
C ASN A 284 2.36 -10.87 4.47
N SER A 285 2.91 -9.66 4.64
CA SER A 285 2.17 -8.46 5.05
C SER A 285 2.01 -7.48 3.91
N TYR A 286 0.90 -6.74 3.91
CA TYR A 286 0.58 -5.71 2.91
C TYR A 286 -0.03 -4.48 3.57
N ARG A 287 0.23 -3.31 2.95
CA ARG A 287 -0.51 -2.08 3.18
C ARG A 287 -1.51 -1.91 2.04
N VAL A 288 -2.79 -1.88 2.38
CA VAL A 288 -3.90 -1.67 1.46
C VAL A 288 -4.48 -0.29 1.73
N SER A 289 -4.52 0.57 0.74
CA SER A 289 -5.13 1.91 0.87
C SER A 289 -6.12 2.16 -0.26
N PHE A 290 -7.21 2.86 0.06
CA PHE A 290 -8.27 3.18 -0.88
C PHE A 290 -9.07 4.39 -0.40
N ASP A 291 -9.77 5.04 -1.32
CA ASP A 291 -10.76 6.04 -0.99
C ASP A 291 -12.10 5.33 -0.73
N GLU A 292 -12.66 5.59 0.45
CA GLU A 292 -13.95 5.07 0.88
C GLU A 292 -15.03 6.15 0.77
N LYS A 293 -16.14 5.81 0.12
CA LYS A 293 -17.38 6.56 0.22
C LYS A 293 -18.41 5.67 0.94
N TYR A 294 -18.85 6.13 2.09
CA TYR A 294 -19.83 5.45 2.93
C TYR A 294 -21.10 6.30 3.06
N ARG A 295 -22.25 5.69 2.86
CA ARG A 295 -23.56 6.31 3.05
C ARG A 295 -24.47 5.35 3.79
N ALA A 296 -25.00 5.82 4.93
CA ALA A 296 -26.09 5.17 5.65
C ALA A 296 -27.12 6.23 6.05
N ASP A 297 -28.23 5.82 6.63
CA ASP A 297 -29.30 6.76 6.99
C ASP A 297 -28.84 7.81 8.00
N THR A 298 -28.00 7.40 8.98
CA THR A 298 -27.57 8.28 10.08
C THR A 298 -26.12 8.75 9.94
N TYR A 299 -25.32 8.23 8.98
CA TYR A 299 -23.90 8.56 8.88
C TYR A 299 -23.40 8.58 7.45
N LYS A 300 -22.53 9.54 7.17
CA LYS A 300 -21.85 9.70 5.85
C LYS A 300 -20.36 9.90 6.09
N PHE A 301 -19.55 9.29 5.24
CA PHE A 301 -18.10 9.45 5.25
C PHE A 301 -17.55 9.46 3.82
N ASP A 302 -16.62 10.35 3.54
CA ASP A 302 -15.78 10.38 2.35
C ASP A 302 -14.34 10.62 2.82
N GLY A 303 -13.46 9.68 2.57
CA GLY A 303 -12.07 9.78 3.00
C GLY A 303 -11.22 8.62 2.56
N SER A 304 -9.94 8.69 2.87
CA SER A 304 -9.01 7.61 2.62
C SER A 304 -9.01 6.64 3.81
N LYS A 305 -8.89 5.36 3.51
CA LYS A 305 -8.74 4.29 4.49
C LYS A 305 -7.43 3.53 4.22
N VAL A 306 -6.75 3.15 5.28
CA VAL A 306 -5.57 2.30 5.23
C VAL A 306 -5.77 1.07 6.10
N LEU A 307 -5.50 -0.09 5.52
CA LEU A 307 -5.45 -1.37 6.22
C LEU A 307 -4.03 -1.92 6.18
N TYR A 308 -3.57 -2.46 7.31
CA TYR A 308 -2.40 -3.33 7.32
C TYR A 308 -2.89 -4.75 7.51
N VAL A 309 -2.53 -5.63 6.57
CA VAL A 309 -3.08 -6.97 6.50
C VAL A 309 -1.97 -8.01 6.40
N ASN A 310 -2.24 -9.22 6.89
CA ASN A 310 -1.44 -10.41 6.59
C ASN A 310 -2.24 -11.36 5.68
N ILE A 311 -1.53 -12.14 4.88
CA ILE A 311 -2.09 -13.33 4.25
C ILE A 311 -1.74 -14.54 5.10
N GLU A 312 -2.75 -15.22 5.63
CA GLU A 312 -2.64 -16.40 6.48
C GLU A 312 -3.60 -17.48 5.96
N ASN A 313 -3.07 -18.65 5.59
CA ASN A 313 -3.86 -19.76 5.04
C ASN A 313 -4.79 -19.33 3.88
N ASP A 314 -4.25 -18.59 2.92
CA ASP A 314 -4.97 -18.04 1.76
C ASP A 314 -6.14 -17.11 2.14
N GLN A 315 -6.08 -16.49 3.30
CA GLN A 315 -7.05 -15.49 3.75
C GLN A 315 -6.35 -14.18 4.14
N MET A 316 -7.01 -13.07 3.83
CA MET A 316 -6.60 -11.75 4.32
C MET A 316 -7.05 -11.57 5.77
N LYS A 317 -6.13 -11.23 6.66
CA LYS A 317 -6.40 -10.86 8.05
C LYS A 317 -6.01 -9.42 8.31
N ILE A 318 -6.96 -8.59 8.70
CA ILE A 318 -6.77 -7.17 9.02
C ILE A 318 -6.14 -7.07 10.41
N LEU A 319 -4.94 -6.49 10.47
CA LEU A 319 -4.18 -6.24 11.70
C LEU A 319 -4.46 -4.83 12.24
N ILE A 320 -4.54 -3.85 11.35
CA ILE A 320 -4.74 -2.44 11.71
C ILE A 320 -5.69 -1.81 10.69
N GLU A 321 -6.60 -0.98 11.18
CA GLU A 321 -7.52 -0.16 10.38
C GLU A 321 -7.37 1.31 10.80
N GLU A 322 -7.03 2.16 9.79
CA GLU A 322 -6.87 3.62 9.88
C GLU A 322 -7.94 4.33 9.08
#